data_c5f1cbb0f305eb7c91cd449f9493faef
#
_entry.id   c5f1cbb0f305eb7c91cd449f9493faef
#
_cell.length_a   1.000
_cell.length_b   1.000
_cell.length_c   1.000
_cell.angle_alpha   90.00
_cell.angle_beta   90.00
_cell.angle_gamma   90.00
#
_symmetry.space_group_name_H-M   'P 1'
#
loop_
_entity.id
_entity.type
_entity.pdbx_description
1 polymer ?
#
loop_
_entity_poly.entity_id
_entity_poly.type
_entity_poly.pdbx_seq_one_letter_code
_entity_poly.pdbx_strand_id
1 'polypeptide(L)'
;MVSAFNKRATDAGIPRSQVSAVVGNLFTPEPSDALAEPEYFDFDIIAVGAAYHHFEDVTLATKHLVERLKPGGVLFIIDFIQGAGMDHSHGHGHHGHVHHGPNNGHDHDHAHHAHHGYGHTDIPEDVLKDLPKEMIDSIKVAGFEEAHVRAFFEEAGLVEFAISVLDEKLYMEHSGRGMERSVFFARGTKPVAQDI
;
A
#
# COMPACT_ATOMS: atom_id res chain seq x y z
N MET A 1 -19.64 -0.83 -8.53
CA MET A 1 -18.61 0.17 -8.86
C MET A 1 -18.27 0.17 -10.35
N VAL A 2 -17.77 -0.94 -10.94
CA VAL A 2 -17.38 -1.05 -12.37
C VAL A 2 -18.48 -0.62 -13.35
N SER A 3 -19.71 -1.11 -13.18
CA SER A 3 -20.85 -0.73 -14.06
C SER A 3 -21.13 0.76 -14.03
N ALA A 4 -21.06 1.39 -12.84
CA ALA A 4 -21.27 2.83 -12.70
C ALA A 4 -20.15 3.64 -13.35
N PHE A 5 -18.91 3.19 -13.26
CA PHE A 5 -17.77 3.81 -13.94
C PHE A 5 -17.95 3.76 -15.46
N ASN A 6 -18.19 2.58 -16.02
CA ASN A 6 -18.37 2.39 -17.44
C ASN A 6 -19.59 3.18 -17.98
N LYS A 7 -20.68 3.26 -17.20
CA LYS A 7 -21.83 4.09 -17.57
C LYS A 7 -21.44 5.57 -17.63
N ARG A 8 -20.74 6.10 -16.63
CA ARG A 8 -20.29 7.51 -16.62
C ARG A 8 -19.38 7.84 -17.81
N ALA A 9 -18.45 6.94 -18.16
CA ALA A 9 -17.60 7.12 -19.34
C ALA A 9 -18.42 7.19 -20.62
N THR A 10 -19.41 6.31 -20.79
CA THR A 10 -20.34 6.31 -21.92
C THR A 10 -21.16 7.60 -21.96
N ASP A 11 -21.75 8.01 -20.84
CA ASP A 11 -22.56 9.24 -20.73
C ASP A 11 -21.72 10.50 -21.07
N ALA A 12 -20.41 10.48 -20.79
CA ALA A 12 -19.46 11.52 -21.16
C ALA A 12 -18.95 11.44 -22.59
N GLY A 13 -19.43 10.48 -23.38
CA GLY A 13 -19.01 10.31 -24.77
C GLY A 13 -17.61 9.70 -24.94
N ILE A 14 -17.02 9.11 -23.88
CA ILE A 14 -15.71 8.47 -23.92
C ILE A 14 -15.89 7.02 -24.39
N PRO A 15 -15.29 6.63 -25.53
CA PRO A 15 -15.42 5.27 -26.02
C PRO A 15 -14.70 4.25 -25.15
N ARG A 16 -15.20 3.02 -25.06
CA ARG A 16 -14.62 1.94 -24.25
C ARG A 16 -13.19 1.59 -24.66
N SER A 17 -12.80 1.87 -25.90
CA SER A 17 -11.42 1.72 -26.37
C SER A 17 -10.43 2.72 -25.75
N GLN A 18 -10.93 3.81 -25.18
CA GLN A 18 -10.10 4.79 -24.46
C GLN A 18 -10.14 4.57 -22.94
N VAL A 19 -11.34 4.30 -22.41
CA VAL A 19 -11.53 4.11 -20.96
C VAL A 19 -12.54 3.00 -20.71
N SER A 20 -12.13 2.00 -19.96
CA SER A 20 -13.01 0.94 -19.46
C SER A 20 -12.58 0.47 -18.09
N ALA A 21 -13.53 -0.04 -17.31
CA ALA A 21 -13.26 -0.71 -16.05
C ALA A 21 -13.69 -2.17 -16.15
N VAL A 22 -12.89 -3.05 -15.55
CA VAL A 22 -13.15 -4.48 -15.42
C VAL A 22 -13.03 -4.91 -13.97
N VAL A 23 -13.62 -6.05 -13.62
CA VAL A 23 -13.41 -6.69 -12.33
C VAL A 23 -12.26 -7.68 -12.48
N GLY A 24 -11.26 -7.54 -11.63
CA GLY A 24 -10.12 -8.46 -11.60
C GLY A 24 -9.59 -8.62 -10.18
N ASN A 25 -8.93 -9.76 -9.90
CA ASN A 25 -8.28 -10.05 -8.64
C ASN A 25 -6.78 -10.29 -8.88
N LEU A 26 -5.93 -9.50 -8.20
CA LEU A 26 -4.47 -9.60 -8.24
C LEU A 26 -3.88 -10.16 -6.93
N PHE A 27 -4.74 -10.60 -5.98
CA PHE A 27 -4.33 -11.03 -4.63
C PHE A 27 -4.20 -12.55 -4.49
N THR A 28 -4.39 -13.30 -5.57
CA THR A 28 -4.21 -14.74 -5.60
C THR A 28 -2.92 -15.08 -6.35
N PRO A 29 -2.25 -16.22 -6.04
CA PRO A 29 -1.07 -16.68 -6.76
C PRO A 29 -1.28 -16.72 -8.28
N GLU A 30 -2.50 -17.05 -8.70
CA GLU A 30 -2.93 -16.98 -10.10
C GLU A 30 -3.96 -15.84 -10.23
N PRO A 31 -3.62 -14.73 -10.91
CA PRO A 31 -4.57 -13.66 -11.18
C PRO A 31 -5.80 -14.17 -11.93
N SER A 32 -6.94 -13.48 -11.75
CA SER A 32 -8.19 -13.90 -12.38
C SER A 32 -8.08 -13.93 -13.91
N ASP A 33 -8.74 -14.90 -14.55
CA ASP A 33 -8.78 -15.06 -16.01
C ASP A 33 -9.19 -13.77 -16.74
N ALA A 34 -10.02 -12.95 -16.10
CA ALA A 34 -10.43 -11.66 -16.64
C ALA A 34 -9.26 -10.67 -16.89
N LEU A 35 -8.08 -10.93 -16.29
CA LEU A 35 -6.87 -10.14 -16.43
C LEU A 35 -5.75 -10.89 -17.18
N ALA A 36 -6.05 -12.04 -17.78
CA ALA A 36 -5.09 -12.85 -18.53
C ALA A 36 -4.92 -12.41 -19.98
N GLU A 37 -5.84 -11.60 -20.50
CA GLU A 37 -5.80 -11.14 -21.89
C GLU A 37 -4.63 -10.20 -22.16
N PRO A 38 -4.04 -10.21 -23.36
CA PRO A 38 -2.87 -9.38 -23.72
C PRO A 38 -3.08 -7.89 -23.50
N GLU A 39 -4.31 -7.39 -23.58
CA GLU A 39 -4.64 -5.97 -23.35
C GLU A 39 -4.35 -5.49 -21.92
N TYR A 40 -4.13 -6.42 -20.96
CA TYR A 40 -3.78 -6.11 -19.56
C TYR A 40 -2.29 -6.23 -19.28
N PHE A 41 -1.47 -6.19 -20.30
CA PHE A 41 -0.01 -6.22 -20.22
C PHE A 41 0.62 -5.08 -21.02
N ASP A 42 1.93 -4.93 -20.90
CA ASP A 42 2.75 -3.94 -21.61
C ASP A 42 2.33 -2.48 -21.37
N PHE A 43 1.88 -2.20 -20.14
CA PHE A 43 1.54 -0.84 -19.75
C PHE A 43 2.79 0.05 -19.61
N ASP A 44 2.69 1.29 -20.07
CA ASP A 44 3.69 2.34 -19.80
C ASP A 44 3.67 2.76 -18.35
N ILE A 45 2.47 2.88 -17.78
CA ILE A 45 2.23 3.35 -16.42
C ILE A 45 1.11 2.53 -15.81
N ILE A 46 1.32 2.08 -14.58
CA ILE A 46 0.29 1.56 -13.70
C ILE A 46 0.21 2.48 -12.49
N ALA A 47 -0.98 2.98 -12.17
CA ALA A 47 -1.20 3.83 -11.02
C ALA A 47 -2.26 3.22 -10.09
N VAL A 48 -1.96 3.21 -8.78
CA VAL A 48 -2.89 2.75 -7.74
C VAL A 48 -3.04 3.86 -6.70
N GLY A 49 -4.27 4.33 -6.50
CA GLY A 49 -4.57 5.40 -5.57
C GLY A 49 -5.47 4.95 -4.43
N ALA A 50 -5.06 5.20 -3.18
CA ALA A 50 -5.81 4.96 -1.95
C ALA A 50 -6.44 3.54 -1.89
N ALA A 51 -5.65 2.52 -2.22
CA ALA A 51 -6.13 1.14 -2.28
C ALA A 51 -5.16 0.11 -1.67
N TYR A 52 -3.86 0.40 -1.62
CA TYR A 52 -2.87 -0.54 -1.09
C TYR A 52 -3.12 -0.88 0.38
N HIS A 53 -3.63 0.05 1.17
CA HIS A 53 -3.99 -0.18 2.57
C HIS A 53 -5.14 -1.18 2.78
N HIS A 54 -5.82 -1.59 1.71
CA HIS A 54 -6.81 -2.67 1.71
C HIS A 54 -6.22 -4.04 1.31
N PHE A 55 -4.97 -4.10 0.85
CA PHE A 55 -4.38 -5.32 0.31
C PHE A 55 -3.85 -6.20 1.45
N GLU A 56 -4.17 -7.50 1.42
CA GLU A 56 -3.66 -8.49 2.38
C GLU A 56 -2.17 -8.78 2.15
N ASP A 57 -1.78 -8.87 0.89
CA ASP A 57 -0.40 -9.12 0.47
C ASP A 57 0.01 -8.06 -0.56
N VAL A 58 0.59 -6.97 -0.06
CA VAL A 58 1.07 -5.87 -0.90
C VAL A 58 2.23 -6.28 -1.81
N THR A 59 3.08 -7.20 -1.35
CA THR A 59 4.22 -7.69 -2.13
C THR A 59 3.76 -8.50 -3.33
N LEU A 60 2.83 -9.45 -3.12
CA LEU A 60 2.25 -10.25 -4.19
C LEU A 60 1.52 -9.36 -5.21
N ALA A 61 0.69 -8.44 -4.72
CA ALA A 61 -0.03 -7.51 -5.58
C ALA A 61 0.92 -6.65 -6.41
N THR A 62 2.01 -6.16 -5.80
CA THR A 62 3.03 -5.38 -6.50
C THR A 62 3.72 -6.20 -7.59
N LYS A 63 4.10 -7.45 -7.32
CA LYS A 63 4.69 -8.36 -8.32
C LYS A 63 3.77 -8.53 -9.53
N HIS A 64 2.47 -8.81 -9.30
CA HIS A 64 1.51 -8.96 -10.39
C HIS A 64 1.28 -7.67 -11.19
N LEU A 65 1.38 -6.50 -10.56
CA LEU A 65 1.33 -5.21 -11.27
C LEU A 65 2.59 -5.00 -12.11
N VAL A 66 3.77 -5.32 -11.57
CA VAL A 66 5.06 -5.19 -12.29
C VAL A 66 5.14 -6.13 -13.48
N GLU A 67 4.59 -7.35 -13.38
CA GLU A 67 4.49 -8.27 -14.54
C GLU A 67 3.78 -7.63 -15.72
N ARG A 68 2.77 -6.78 -15.45
CA ARG A 68 1.96 -6.10 -16.46
C ARG A 68 2.58 -4.83 -17.05
N LEU A 69 3.66 -4.34 -16.45
CA LEU A 69 4.43 -3.24 -17.02
C LEU A 69 5.31 -3.74 -18.17
N LYS A 70 5.48 -2.94 -19.20
CA LYS A 70 6.55 -3.14 -20.16
C LYS A 70 7.92 -2.82 -19.54
N PRO A 71 9.05 -3.32 -20.08
CA PRO A 71 10.37 -2.87 -19.67
C PRO A 71 10.46 -1.34 -19.80
N GLY A 72 10.95 -0.67 -18.75
CA GLY A 72 10.96 0.79 -18.62
C GLY A 72 9.62 1.42 -18.20
N GLY A 73 8.56 0.63 -18.03
CA GLY A 73 7.29 1.10 -17.50
C GLY A 73 7.36 1.42 -16.00
N VAL A 74 6.48 2.28 -15.52
CA VAL A 74 6.50 2.84 -14.16
C VAL A 74 5.27 2.39 -13.36
N LEU A 75 5.50 1.86 -12.16
CA LEU A 75 4.49 1.72 -11.12
C LEU A 75 4.46 2.99 -10.27
N PHE A 76 3.25 3.51 -10.04
CA PHE A 76 3.00 4.69 -9.23
C PHE A 76 1.93 4.39 -8.17
N ILE A 77 2.23 4.67 -6.90
CA ILE A 77 1.33 4.44 -5.78
C ILE A 77 1.10 5.74 -5.02
N ILE A 78 -0.16 6.01 -4.70
CA ILE A 78 -0.59 7.08 -3.81
C ILE A 78 -1.35 6.43 -2.66
N ASP A 79 -0.86 6.57 -1.42
CA ASP A 79 -1.56 6.02 -0.26
C ASP A 79 -1.16 6.77 1.02
N PHE A 80 -1.62 6.29 2.18
CA PHE A 80 -1.38 6.90 3.47
C PHE A 80 -0.02 6.47 4.05
N ILE A 81 0.70 7.45 4.62
CA ILE A 81 1.97 7.19 5.31
C ILE A 81 1.80 7.39 6.82
N GLN A 82 2.44 6.53 7.60
CA GLN A 82 2.54 6.65 9.06
C GLN A 82 3.79 7.45 9.44
N GLY A 83 3.73 8.15 10.58
CA GLY A 83 4.91 8.82 11.14
C GLY A 83 5.35 10.12 10.45
N ALA A 84 4.71 10.55 9.37
CA ALA A 84 4.98 11.86 8.78
C ALA A 84 4.38 12.96 9.67
N GLY A 85 5.17 13.48 10.60
CA GLY A 85 4.77 14.58 11.48
C GLY A 85 4.88 14.33 12.98
N MET A 86 5.42 13.21 13.43
CA MET A 86 5.88 13.09 14.81
C MET A 86 7.30 13.65 14.91
N ASP A 87 7.39 14.93 15.18
CA ASP A 87 8.61 15.57 15.65
C ASP A 87 9.04 14.86 16.94
N HIS A 88 10.06 14.01 16.86
CA HIS A 88 10.67 13.39 18.03
C HIS A 88 11.44 14.48 18.80
N SER A 89 10.73 15.36 19.47
CA SER A 89 11.32 16.15 20.52
C SER A 89 11.65 15.18 21.68
N HIS A 90 12.89 14.70 21.68
CA HIS A 90 13.45 13.88 22.75
C HIS A 90 13.42 14.63 24.07
N GLY A 91 12.36 14.45 24.83
CA GLY A 91 12.36 14.72 26.26
C GLY A 91 13.23 13.68 26.95
N HIS A 92 14.50 14.03 27.23
CA HIS A 92 15.36 13.24 28.11
C HIS A 92 14.80 13.28 29.53
N GLY A 93 14.03 12.28 29.91
CA GLY A 93 13.65 11.99 31.27
C GLY A 93 14.53 10.86 31.84
N HIS A 94 15.60 11.23 32.54
CA HIS A 94 16.37 10.31 33.37
C HIS A 94 15.49 9.80 34.51
N HIS A 95 15.22 8.51 34.60
CA HIS A 95 15.03 7.82 35.87
C HIS A 95 15.67 6.43 35.78
N GLY A 96 16.81 6.31 36.49
CA GLY A 96 17.45 5.03 36.74
C GLY A 96 16.68 4.22 37.78
N HIS A 97 16.55 2.93 37.55
CA HIS A 97 16.44 1.93 38.60
C HIS A 97 17.18 0.66 38.18
N VAL A 98 18.23 0.40 38.95
CA VAL A 98 19.02 -0.84 38.93
C VAL A 98 18.25 -1.89 39.74
N HIS A 99 17.99 -3.07 39.16
CA HIS A 99 17.82 -4.29 39.94
C HIS A 99 18.49 -5.49 39.27
N HIS A 100 19.45 -6.03 40.00
CA HIS A 100 20.13 -7.29 39.73
C HIS A 100 19.22 -8.48 40.08
N GLY A 101 19.33 -9.57 39.27
CA GLY A 101 18.90 -10.91 39.69
C GLY A 101 19.11 -11.92 38.53
N PRO A 102 19.61 -13.14 38.83
CA PRO A 102 20.38 -13.92 37.88
C PRO A 102 19.62 -15.06 37.19
N ASN A 103 20.10 -15.38 36.00
CA ASN A 103 20.21 -16.70 35.35
C ASN A 103 19.01 -17.66 35.36
N ASN A 104 18.54 -18.01 34.14
CA ASN A 104 18.46 -19.42 33.72
C ASN A 104 18.28 -19.49 32.20
N GLY A 105 19.21 -20.20 31.54
CA GLY A 105 19.17 -20.47 30.12
C GLY A 105 18.11 -21.51 29.74
N HIS A 106 17.49 -21.32 28.65
CA HIS A 106 16.95 -22.36 27.78
C HIS A 106 17.05 -21.93 26.34
N ASP A 107 17.95 -22.62 25.60
CA ASP A 107 18.01 -22.62 24.15
C ASP A 107 16.71 -23.22 23.60
N HIS A 108 15.98 -22.45 22.82
CA HIS A 108 15.01 -22.96 21.86
C HIS A 108 15.20 -22.22 20.55
N ASP A 109 15.89 -22.90 19.61
CA ASP A 109 15.87 -22.58 18.21
C ASP A 109 14.44 -22.66 17.68
N HIS A 110 13.82 -21.51 17.48
CA HIS A 110 12.64 -21.36 16.65
C HIS A 110 12.96 -20.41 15.52
N ALA A 111 13.15 -20.99 14.33
CA ALA A 111 13.12 -20.25 13.08
C ALA A 111 11.77 -19.54 12.95
N HIS A 112 11.69 -18.32 13.42
CA HIS A 112 10.54 -17.46 13.20
C HIS A 112 10.61 -16.94 11.76
N HIS A 113 9.81 -17.53 10.88
CA HIS A 113 9.33 -16.84 9.71
C HIS A 113 8.56 -15.61 10.21
N ALA A 114 9.21 -14.45 10.14
CA ALA A 114 8.60 -13.18 10.47
C ALA A 114 7.54 -12.86 9.40
N HIS A 115 6.32 -13.34 9.59
CA HIS A 115 5.16 -12.69 9.04
C HIS A 115 5.07 -11.33 9.74
N HIS A 116 5.55 -10.28 9.08
CA HIS A 116 5.28 -8.92 9.51
C HIS A 116 3.78 -8.66 9.37
N GLY A 117 3.03 -9.04 10.40
CA GLY A 117 1.63 -8.66 10.54
C GLY A 117 1.57 -7.15 10.74
N TYR A 118 1.12 -6.43 9.75
CA TYR A 118 0.80 -5.02 9.87
C TYR A 118 -0.35 -4.87 10.88
N GLY A 119 -0.06 -4.28 12.03
CA GLY A 119 -1.06 -4.14 13.10
C GLY A 119 -2.13 -3.11 12.73
N HIS A 120 -3.37 -3.43 13.04
CA HIS A 120 -4.56 -2.56 12.94
C HIS A 120 -4.51 -1.30 13.85
N THR A 121 -3.36 -0.90 14.41
CA THR A 121 -3.30 -0.21 15.69
C THR A 121 -3.30 1.31 15.66
N ASP A 122 -3.34 1.99 14.52
CA ASP A 122 -3.14 3.45 14.48
C ASP A 122 -4.34 4.28 13.99
N ILE A 123 -5.49 3.67 13.75
CA ILE A 123 -6.72 4.44 13.58
C ILE A 123 -7.35 4.59 14.97
N PRO A 124 -7.56 5.82 15.47
CA PRO A 124 -8.18 6.03 16.77
C PRO A 124 -9.53 5.30 16.87
N GLU A 125 -9.76 4.58 17.99
CA GLU A 125 -10.99 3.79 18.20
C GLU A 125 -12.26 4.61 18.05
N ASP A 126 -12.21 5.89 18.39
CA ASP A 126 -13.33 6.81 18.27
C ASP A 126 -13.67 7.11 16.81
N VAL A 127 -12.70 7.08 15.90
CA VAL A 127 -12.92 7.21 14.44
C VAL A 127 -13.50 5.91 13.86
N LEU A 128 -13.03 4.76 14.33
CA LEU A 128 -13.53 3.45 13.88
C LEU A 128 -15.02 3.26 14.18
N LYS A 129 -15.54 3.81 15.29
CA LYS A 129 -16.95 3.66 15.72
C LYS A 129 -17.96 4.19 14.72
N ASP A 130 -17.56 5.18 13.90
CA ASP A 130 -18.48 5.84 12.97
C ASP A 130 -18.30 5.36 11.52
N LEU A 131 -17.33 4.49 11.25
CA LEU A 131 -17.14 3.88 9.94
C LEU A 131 -18.06 2.65 9.79
N PRO A 132 -18.64 2.42 8.60
CA PRO A 132 -19.32 1.16 8.32
C PRO A 132 -18.40 -0.03 8.60
N LYS A 133 -18.96 -1.09 9.21
CA LYS A 133 -18.16 -2.27 9.55
C LYS A 133 -17.42 -2.85 8.34
N GLU A 134 -18.06 -2.88 7.19
CA GLU A 134 -17.50 -3.37 5.94
C GLU A 134 -16.26 -2.55 5.50
N MET A 135 -16.25 -1.25 5.79
CA MET A 135 -15.10 -0.39 5.52
C MET A 135 -13.96 -0.70 6.48
N ILE A 136 -14.26 -0.83 7.79
CA ILE A 136 -13.26 -1.18 8.80
C ILE A 136 -12.63 -2.54 8.48
N ASP A 137 -13.45 -3.55 8.19
CA ASP A 137 -13.01 -4.92 7.88
C ASP A 137 -12.16 -4.97 6.59
N SER A 138 -12.29 -3.99 5.71
CA SER A 138 -11.52 -3.91 4.47
C SER A 138 -10.14 -3.27 4.62
N ILE A 139 -9.92 -2.47 5.68
CA ILE A 139 -8.63 -1.84 5.94
C ILE A 139 -7.70 -2.87 6.58
N LYS A 140 -6.58 -3.17 5.95
CA LYS A 140 -5.57 -4.11 6.46
C LYS A 140 -4.47 -3.39 7.23
N VAL A 141 -4.12 -2.18 6.79
CA VAL A 141 -3.14 -1.31 7.46
C VAL A 141 -3.65 0.13 7.46
N ALA A 142 -3.39 0.86 8.54
CA ALA A 142 -3.78 2.26 8.64
C ALA A 142 -2.96 3.17 7.69
N GLY A 143 -1.76 2.76 7.36
CA GLY A 143 -0.82 3.44 6.46
C GLY A 143 0.51 2.70 6.44
N PHE A 144 1.46 3.18 5.68
CA PHE A 144 2.76 2.54 5.45
C PHE A 144 3.89 3.38 6.05
N GLU A 145 4.96 2.73 6.45
CA GLU A 145 6.25 3.37 6.65
C GLU A 145 7.03 3.41 5.33
N GLU A 146 7.88 4.42 5.12
CA GLU A 146 8.69 4.53 3.90
C GLU A 146 9.53 3.27 3.63
N ALA A 147 10.12 2.70 4.69
CA ALA A 147 10.93 1.48 4.58
C ALA A 147 10.12 0.29 4.03
N HIS A 148 8.87 0.16 4.43
CA HIS A 148 7.98 -0.89 3.94
C HIS A 148 7.61 -0.68 2.47
N VAL A 149 7.31 0.58 2.08
CA VAL A 149 7.03 0.91 0.67
C VAL A 149 8.24 0.57 -0.20
N ARG A 150 9.43 0.95 0.22
CA ARG A 150 10.69 0.62 -0.45
C ARG A 150 10.86 -0.90 -0.59
N ALA A 151 10.66 -1.65 0.48
CA ALA A 151 10.86 -3.09 0.51
C ALA A 151 10.00 -3.81 -0.53
N PHE A 152 8.68 -3.57 -0.59
CA PHE A 152 7.84 -4.28 -1.55
C PHE A 152 8.07 -3.83 -3.01
N PHE A 153 8.56 -2.59 -3.25
CA PHE A 153 9.03 -2.18 -4.58
C PHE A 153 10.28 -2.96 -5.01
N GLU A 154 11.28 -3.05 -4.13
CA GLU A 154 12.54 -3.77 -4.38
C GLU A 154 12.31 -5.28 -4.55
N GLU A 155 11.46 -5.89 -3.71
CA GLU A 155 11.09 -7.30 -3.81
C GLU A 155 10.32 -7.64 -5.11
N ALA A 156 9.60 -6.68 -5.66
CA ALA A 156 8.97 -6.80 -6.96
C ALA A 156 9.92 -6.56 -8.13
N GLY A 157 11.20 -6.27 -7.87
CA GLY A 157 12.23 -6.06 -8.89
C GLY A 157 12.22 -4.68 -9.55
N LEU A 158 11.52 -3.70 -8.95
CA LEU A 158 11.55 -2.32 -9.44
C LEU A 158 12.85 -1.63 -9.05
N VAL A 159 13.33 -0.76 -9.94
CA VAL A 159 14.50 0.11 -9.75
C VAL A 159 14.09 1.58 -9.74
N GLU A 160 15.04 2.48 -9.48
CA GLU A 160 14.79 3.93 -9.46
C GLU A 160 13.65 4.34 -8.51
N PHE A 161 13.57 3.64 -7.36
CA PHE A 161 12.57 3.96 -6.35
C PHE A 161 12.69 5.40 -5.89
N ALA A 162 11.56 6.10 -5.87
CA ALA A 162 11.44 7.41 -5.27
C ALA A 162 10.12 7.52 -4.50
N ILE A 163 10.15 8.19 -3.36
CA ILE A 163 8.98 8.49 -2.54
C ILE A 163 8.99 9.96 -2.15
N SER A 164 7.82 10.55 -2.10
CA SER A 164 7.59 11.92 -1.65
C SER A 164 6.33 11.94 -0.79
N VAL A 165 6.38 12.63 0.32
CA VAL A 165 5.24 12.83 1.22
C VAL A 165 4.71 14.25 0.99
N LEU A 166 3.40 14.40 0.93
CA LEU A 166 2.78 15.73 0.85
C LEU A 166 2.99 16.47 2.16
N ASP A 167 3.36 17.75 2.07
CA ASP A 167 3.48 18.65 3.22
C ASP A 167 2.11 18.92 3.85
N GLU A 168 1.06 18.99 3.01
CA GLU A 168 -0.31 19.17 3.45
C GLU A 168 -0.97 17.83 3.74
N LYS A 169 -1.70 17.76 4.86
CA LYS A 169 -2.49 16.57 5.20
C LYS A 169 -3.80 16.58 4.42
N LEU A 170 -4.20 15.41 3.99
CA LEU A 170 -5.52 15.19 3.42
C LEU A 170 -6.55 15.18 4.56
N TYR A 171 -7.49 16.11 4.50
CA TYR A 171 -8.66 16.08 5.39
C TYR A 171 -9.75 15.21 4.79
N MET A 172 -10.20 14.23 5.55
CA MET A 172 -11.32 13.36 5.19
C MET A 172 -12.40 13.48 6.25
N GLU A 173 -13.65 13.59 5.82
CA GLU A 173 -14.81 13.60 6.72
C GLU A 173 -15.70 12.40 6.46
N HIS A 174 -16.05 11.71 7.53
CA HIS A 174 -17.04 10.65 7.50
C HIS A 174 -17.97 10.78 8.70
N SER A 175 -19.30 10.76 8.45
CA SER A 175 -20.33 10.86 9.48
C SER A 175 -20.17 12.07 10.42
N GLY A 176 -19.71 13.22 9.89
CA GLY A 176 -19.53 14.45 10.65
C GLY A 176 -18.26 14.49 11.51
N ARG A 177 -17.37 13.52 11.36
CA ARG A 177 -16.04 13.50 11.98
C ARG A 177 -14.96 13.65 10.92
N GLY A 178 -14.02 14.54 11.19
CA GLY A 178 -12.86 14.79 10.36
C GLY A 178 -11.63 14.04 10.83
N MET A 179 -10.86 13.49 9.88
CA MET A 179 -9.55 12.94 10.17
C MET A 179 -8.54 13.49 9.17
N GLU A 180 -7.34 13.78 9.66
CA GLU A 180 -6.22 14.20 8.82
C GLU A 180 -5.29 13.03 8.57
N ARG A 181 -4.89 12.84 7.31
CA ARG A 181 -3.98 11.77 6.89
C ARG A 181 -2.84 12.34 6.08
N SER A 182 -1.63 11.91 6.39
CA SER A 182 -0.48 12.18 5.53
C SER A 182 -0.49 11.23 4.34
N VAL A 183 -0.18 11.73 3.15
CA VAL A 183 -0.22 11.00 1.89
C VAL A 183 1.16 10.96 1.28
N PHE A 184 1.55 9.82 0.76
CA PHE A 184 2.77 9.67 -0.02
C PHE A 184 2.48 9.38 -1.49
N PHE A 185 3.46 9.71 -2.31
CA PHE A 185 3.58 9.32 -3.71
C PHE A 185 4.85 8.51 -3.84
N ALA A 186 4.74 7.26 -4.29
CA ALA A 186 5.90 6.42 -4.56
C ALA A 186 5.91 5.99 -6.02
N ARG A 187 7.11 5.87 -6.60
CA ARG A 187 7.29 5.33 -7.95
C ARG A 187 8.49 4.41 -8.02
N GLY A 188 8.43 3.48 -8.96
CA GLY A 188 9.56 2.63 -9.35
C GLY A 188 9.43 2.22 -10.79
N THR A 189 10.55 1.94 -11.44
CA THR A 189 10.65 1.61 -12.85
C THR A 189 10.94 0.12 -13.02
N LYS A 190 10.21 -0.56 -13.92
CA LYS A 190 10.56 -1.94 -14.31
C LYS A 190 11.86 -1.91 -15.14
N PRO A 191 12.90 -2.68 -14.77
CA PRO A 191 14.16 -2.65 -15.50
C PRO A 191 13.98 -2.96 -16.98
N VAL A 192 14.77 -2.30 -17.82
CA VAL A 192 14.95 -2.72 -19.22
C VAL A 192 15.94 -3.88 -19.21
N ALA A 193 15.60 -4.99 -19.88
CA ALA A 193 16.56 -6.07 -20.06
C ALA A 193 17.81 -5.49 -20.74
N GLN A 194 18.97 -5.60 -20.08
CA GLN A 194 20.22 -5.25 -20.74
C GLN A 194 20.52 -6.39 -21.72
N ASP A 195 20.66 -6.05 -22.99
CA ASP A 195 21.19 -6.96 -23.99
C ASP A 195 22.63 -7.32 -23.55
N ILE A 196 22.81 -8.59 -23.14
CA ILE A 196 24.11 -9.17 -22.76
C ILE A 196 24.80 -9.65 -24.04
#